data_4a9fd8aa6c15770a66062debac640f5b
#
_entry.id   4a9fd8aa6c15770a66062debac640f5b
#
_cell.length_a   1.000
_cell.length_b   1.000
_cell.length_c   1.000
_cell.angle_alpha   90.00
_cell.angle_beta   90.00
_cell.angle_gamma   90.00
#
_symmetry.space_group_name_H-M   'P 1'
#
loop_
_entity.id
_entity.type
_entity.pdbx_description
1 polymer ?
#
loop_
_entity_poly.entity_id
_entity_poly.type
_entity_poly.pdbx_seq_one_letter_code
_entity_poly.pdbx_strand_id
1 'polypeptide(L)'
;MRLVAVRGLIDSASRAGDISGLRSWLASGQLPAGLDTDSRLRWQILLRLTVLGAIGAPELEREASADTTAAGRLSATRCRAAIPGETAKRAAWTAMFDGSPGAGSGYQLAAIAQGFWQADQAELLAGYVPRYFPALAEVTARRGPEVARVLCQHGFPHHAADAGTLRAAQECLEGGGLTGSLGRLLADQVEDLRRSADIRSAS
;
A
#
# COMPACT_ATOMS: atom_id res chain seq x y z
N MET A 1 -24.67 -5.56 5.39
CA MET A 1 -24.42 -6.05 4.01
C MET A 1 -24.20 -4.92 2.98
N ARG A 2 -25.00 -3.82 2.96
CA ARG A 2 -24.86 -2.75 1.94
C ARG A 2 -23.48 -2.08 1.90
N LEU A 3 -22.90 -1.73 3.04
CA LEU A 3 -21.60 -1.07 3.13
C LEU A 3 -20.43 -1.95 2.62
N VAL A 4 -20.49 -3.26 2.87
CA VAL A 4 -19.49 -4.22 2.39
C VAL A 4 -19.54 -4.30 0.85
N ALA A 5 -20.75 -4.34 0.27
CA ALA A 5 -20.91 -4.34 -1.18
C ALA A 5 -20.36 -3.06 -1.83
N VAL A 6 -20.63 -1.88 -1.24
CA VAL A 6 -20.08 -0.60 -1.73
C VAL A 6 -18.54 -0.59 -1.68
N ARG A 7 -17.95 -1.07 -0.60
CA ARG A 7 -16.48 -1.18 -0.51
C ARG A 7 -15.92 -2.12 -1.58
N GLY A 8 -16.57 -3.28 -1.76
CA GLY A 8 -16.18 -4.21 -2.83
C GLY A 8 -16.25 -3.59 -4.22
N LEU A 9 -17.29 -2.78 -4.51
CA LEU A 9 -17.40 -2.04 -5.76
C LEU A 9 -16.27 -1.01 -5.93
N ILE A 10 -15.92 -0.28 -4.86
CA ILE A 10 -14.81 0.67 -4.91
C ILE A 10 -13.51 -0.07 -5.21
N ASP A 11 -13.21 -1.15 -4.48
CA ASP A 11 -11.94 -1.87 -4.58
C ASP A 11 -11.78 -2.60 -5.93
N SER A 12 -12.89 -3.04 -6.53
CA SER A 12 -12.90 -3.75 -7.83
C SER A 12 -13.02 -2.81 -9.05
N ALA A 13 -13.24 -1.51 -8.85
CA ALA A 13 -13.37 -0.54 -9.93
C ALA A 13 -12.10 -0.52 -10.79
N SER A 14 -12.22 -0.73 -12.11
CA SER A 14 -11.08 -0.77 -13.03
C SER A 14 -11.37 -0.15 -14.40
N ARG A 15 -12.65 -0.06 -14.77
CA ARG A 15 -13.08 0.42 -16.09
C ARG A 15 -13.41 1.91 -16.07
N ALA A 16 -13.44 2.55 -17.23
CA ALA A 16 -13.79 3.96 -17.36
C ALA A 16 -15.17 4.31 -16.75
N GLY A 17 -16.16 3.41 -16.88
CA GLY A 17 -17.47 3.56 -16.27
C GLY A 17 -17.44 3.56 -14.74
N ASP A 18 -16.61 2.69 -14.15
CA ASP A 18 -16.41 2.61 -12.70
C ASP A 18 -15.77 3.89 -12.18
N ILE A 19 -14.74 4.39 -12.87
CA ILE A 19 -14.06 5.65 -12.54
C ILE A 19 -15.04 6.83 -12.55
N SER A 20 -15.89 6.91 -13.58
CA SER A 20 -16.95 7.93 -13.65
C SER A 20 -17.93 7.82 -12.49
N GLY A 21 -18.34 6.60 -12.13
CA GLY A 21 -19.20 6.33 -10.98
C GLY A 21 -18.56 6.80 -9.67
N LEU A 22 -17.32 6.42 -9.41
CA LEU A 22 -16.57 6.82 -8.22
C LEU A 22 -16.43 8.37 -8.11
N ARG A 23 -16.16 9.04 -9.23
CA ARG A 23 -16.11 10.51 -9.27
C ARG A 23 -17.46 11.14 -8.96
N SER A 24 -18.54 10.59 -9.50
CA SER A 24 -19.91 11.05 -9.22
C SER A 24 -20.26 10.92 -7.73
N TRP A 25 -19.87 9.82 -7.09
CA TRP A 25 -20.10 9.63 -5.65
C TRP A 25 -19.32 10.62 -4.79
N LEU A 26 -18.06 10.94 -5.16
CA LEU A 26 -17.30 11.99 -4.48
C LEU A 26 -17.96 13.38 -4.62
N ALA A 27 -18.47 13.70 -5.82
CA ALA A 27 -19.06 15.01 -6.10
C ALA A 27 -20.42 15.19 -5.43
N SER A 28 -21.29 14.17 -5.45
CA SER A 28 -22.64 14.24 -4.86
C SER A 28 -22.65 14.00 -3.35
N GLY A 29 -21.61 13.35 -2.80
CA GLY A 29 -21.61 12.87 -1.41
C GLY A 29 -22.56 11.69 -1.17
N GLN A 30 -23.21 11.17 -2.23
CA GLN A 30 -24.16 10.07 -2.14
C GLN A 30 -23.66 8.82 -2.84
N LEU A 31 -23.82 7.69 -2.16
CA LEU A 31 -23.50 6.36 -2.65
C LEU A 31 -24.76 5.63 -3.12
N PRO A 32 -24.62 4.52 -3.87
CA PRO A 32 -25.75 3.66 -4.19
C PRO A 32 -26.55 3.26 -2.96
N ALA A 33 -27.86 3.09 -3.14
CA ALA A 33 -28.81 2.72 -2.10
C ALA A 33 -29.00 3.78 -0.98
N GLY A 34 -28.76 5.07 -1.29
CA GLY A 34 -29.04 6.18 -0.37
C GLY A 34 -28.12 6.23 0.86
N LEU A 35 -26.90 5.70 0.72
CA LEU A 35 -25.87 5.82 1.75
C LEU A 35 -25.10 7.13 1.57
N ASP A 36 -24.85 7.85 2.67
CA ASP A 36 -23.98 9.01 2.66
C ASP A 36 -22.51 8.61 2.66
N THR A 37 -21.70 9.43 2.01
CA THR A 37 -20.25 9.23 1.99
C THR A 37 -19.62 9.83 3.25
N ASP A 38 -19.19 8.99 4.17
CA ASP A 38 -18.36 9.43 5.30
C ASP A 38 -16.90 9.69 4.85
N SER A 39 -16.10 10.33 5.71
CA SER A 39 -14.67 10.63 5.42
C SER A 39 -13.89 9.36 5.05
N ARG A 40 -14.13 8.23 5.71
CA ARG A 40 -13.42 6.98 5.45
C ARG A 40 -13.71 6.43 4.05
N LEU A 41 -14.97 6.46 3.61
CA LEU A 41 -15.36 6.03 2.27
C LEU A 41 -14.82 7.00 1.20
N ARG A 42 -14.86 8.32 1.47
CA ARG A 42 -14.24 9.32 0.59
C ARG A 42 -12.78 8.99 0.34
N TRP A 43 -12.01 8.74 1.39
CA TRP A 43 -10.59 8.37 1.27
C TRP A 43 -10.38 7.02 0.57
N GLN A 44 -11.27 6.05 0.74
CA GLN A 44 -11.20 4.79 -0.01
C GLN A 44 -11.43 5.01 -1.51
N ILE A 45 -12.42 5.84 -1.88
CA ILE A 45 -12.67 6.20 -3.28
C ILE A 45 -11.46 6.96 -3.85
N LEU A 46 -10.94 7.95 -3.13
CA LEU A 46 -9.76 8.73 -3.55
C LEU A 46 -8.54 7.82 -3.74
N LEU A 47 -8.30 6.88 -2.83
CA LEU A 47 -7.22 5.92 -2.98
C LEU A 47 -7.37 5.10 -4.27
N ARG A 48 -8.58 4.57 -4.53
CA ARG A 48 -8.81 3.78 -5.75
C ARG A 48 -8.63 4.61 -7.02
N LEU A 49 -9.18 5.81 -7.06
CA LEU A 49 -8.97 6.74 -8.19
C LEU A 49 -7.49 7.11 -8.39
N THR A 50 -6.74 7.27 -7.29
CA THR A 50 -5.30 7.53 -7.34
C THR A 50 -4.54 6.33 -7.93
N VAL A 51 -4.82 5.12 -7.45
CA VAL A 51 -4.20 3.88 -7.95
C VAL A 51 -4.38 3.73 -9.45
N LEU A 52 -5.57 4.07 -9.95
CA LEU A 52 -5.91 4.02 -11.38
C LEU A 52 -5.37 5.22 -12.18
N GLY A 53 -4.66 6.17 -11.55
CA GLY A 53 -4.17 7.39 -12.21
C GLY A 53 -5.27 8.35 -12.65
N ALA A 54 -6.50 8.18 -12.14
CA ALA A 54 -7.63 9.03 -12.48
C ALA A 54 -7.61 10.38 -11.76
N ILE A 55 -6.92 10.48 -10.62
CA ILE A 55 -6.64 11.72 -9.89
C ILE A 55 -5.17 11.78 -9.50
N GLY A 56 -4.68 12.99 -9.24
CA GLY A 56 -3.28 13.24 -8.88
C GLY A 56 -3.13 14.06 -7.60
N ALA A 57 -1.92 14.60 -7.39
CA ALA A 57 -1.59 15.37 -6.20
C ALA A 57 -2.53 16.56 -5.95
N PRO A 58 -2.95 17.37 -6.95
CA PRO A 58 -3.80 18.53 -6.69
C PRO A 58 -5.14 18.19 -6.05
N GLU A 59 -5.79 17.10 -6.48
CA GLU A 59 -7.05 16.63 -5.91
C GLU A 59 -6.86 16.12 -4.48
N LEU A 60 -5.78 15.39 -4.24
CA LEU A 60 -5.43 14.88 -2.92
C LEU A 60 -5.14 15.99 -1.92
N GLU A 61 -4.44 17.05 -2.33
CA GLU A 61 -4.13 18.19 -1.47
C GLU A 61 -5.39 18.99 -1.11
N ARG A 62 -6.36 19.12 -2.02
CA ARG A 62 -7.67 19.74 -1.71
C ARG A 62 -8.41 18.96 -0.64
N GLU A 63 -8.49 17.63 -0.77
CA GLU A 63 -9.15 16.78 0.23
C GLU A 63 -8.40 16.79 1.57
N ALA A 64 -7.07 16.74 1.55
CA ALA A 64 -6.24 16.81 2.76
C ALA A 64 -6.39 18.14 3.51
N SER A 65 -6.63 19.23 2.78
CA SER A 65 -6.91 20.54 3.38
C SER A 65 -8.30 20.62 4.01
N ALA A 66 -9.26 19.86 3.48
CA ALA A 66 -10.62 19.77 4.01
C ALA A 66 -10.73 18.79 5.21
N ASP A 67 -9.94 17.70 5.21
CA ASP A 67 -9.90 16.71 6.30
C ASP A 67 -8.57 16.80 7.08
N THR A 68 -8.51 17.70 8.04
CA THR A 68 -7.34 17.92 8.89
C THR A 68 -7.23 16.95 10.08
N THR A 69 -8.07 15.94 10.16
CA THR A 69 -8.01 14.92 11.22
C THR A 69 -6.73 14.06 11.10
N ALA A 70 -6.35 13.40 12.19
CA ALA A 70 -5.23 12.46 12.16
C ALA A 70 -5.45 11.33 11.14
N ALA A 71 -6.70 10.83 11.02
CA ALA A 71 -7.09 9.80 10.05
C ALA A 71 -7.00 10.33 8.61
N GLY A 72 -7.48 11.56 8.36
CA GLY A 72 -7.37 12.22 7.06
C GLY A 72 -5.92 12.40 6.62
N ARG A 73 -5.04 12.86 7.51
CA ARG A 73 -3.60 13.00 7.21
C ARG A 73 -2.94 11.66 6.85
N LEU A 74 -3.26 10.57 7.55
CA LEU A 74 -2.74 9.24 7.22
C LEU A 74 -3.29 8.74 5.88
N SER A 75 -4.58 8.97 5.61
CA SER A 75 -5.19 8.60 4.34
C SER A 75 -4.59 9.36 3.17
N ALA A 76 -4.34 10.67 3.32
CA ALA A 76 -3.64 11.49 2.33
C ALA A 76 -2.21 10.98 2.08
N THR A 77 -1.49 10.61 3.13
CA THR A 77 -0.14 10.02 3.04
C THR A 77 -0.17 8.71 2.26
N ARG A 78 -1.15 7.84 2.53
CA ARG A 78 -1.35 6.59 1.81
C ARG A 78 -1.65 6.84 0.32
N CYS A 79 -2.54 7.77 0.01
CA CYS A 79 -2.88 8.12 -1.36
C CYS A 79 -1.67 8.69 -2.12
N ARG A 80 -0.86 9.57 -1.51
CA ARG A 80 0.36 10.10 -2.15
C ARG A 80 1.34 8.99 -2.54
N ALA A 81 1.53 7.98 -1.67
CA ALA A 81 2.36 6.82 -1.97
C ALA A 81 1.76 5.89 -3.06
N ALA A 82 0.45 5.97 -3.29
CA ALA A 82 -0.26 5.21 -4.31
C ALA A 82 -0.26 5.88 -5.70
N ILE A 83 0.19 7.13 -5.82
CA ILE A 83 0.25 7.83 -7.12
C ILE A 83 1.11 7.02 -8.10
N PRO A 84 0.59 6.67 -9.30
CA PRO A 84 1.36 5.97 -10.32
C PRO A 84 2.40 6.92 -10.94
N GLY A 85 3.65 6.46 -10.99
CA GLY A 85 4.76 7.20 -11.60
C GLY A 85 6.05 7.05 -10.81
N GLU A 86 7.18 7.02 -11.52
CA GLU A 86 8.50 6.75 -10.95
C GLU A 86 8.89 7.74 -9.85
N THR A 87 8.58 9.02 -10.04
CA THR A 87 8.94 10.06 -9.06
C THR A 87 8.21 9.85 -7.73
N ALA A 88 6.90 9.56 -7.76
CA ALA A 88 6.11 9.31 -6.56
C ALA A 88 6.56 8.01 -5.88
N LYS A 89 6.80 6.94 -6.64
CA LYS A 89 7.28 5.67 -6.11
C LYS A 89 8.67 5.79 -5.51
N ARG A 90 9.58 6.53 -6.14
CA ARG A 90 10.92 6.78 -5.60
C ARG A 90 10.86 7.56 -4.29
N ALA A 91 10.05 8.61 -4.23
CA ALA A 91 9.85 9.39 -3.00
C ALA A 91 9.29 8.54 -1.85
N ALA A 92 8.28 7.70 -2.13
CA ALA A 92 7.70 6.80 -1.14
C ALA A 92 8.71 5.73 -0.69
N TRP A 93 9.49 5.16 -1.62
CA TRP A 93 10.57 4.21 -1.29
C TRP A 93 11.62 4.83 -0.38
N THR A 94 12.12 6.01 -0.72
CA THR A 94 13.08 6.75 0.10
C THR A 94 12.51 7.03 1.49
N ALA A 95 11.25 7.42 1.61
CA ALA A 95 10.62 7.64 2.91
C ALA A 95 10.53 6.35 3.75
N MET A 96 10.30 5.19 3.12
CA MET A 96 10.25 3.90 3.80
C MET A 96 11.64 3.44 4.26
N PHE A 97 12.62 3.44 3.38
CA PHE A 97 13.89 2.75 3.59
C PHE A 97 15.08 3.66 3.90
N ASP A 98 15.14 4.87 3.31
CA ASP A 98 16.29 5.78 3.44
C ASP A 98 16.10 6.89 4.47
N GLY A 99 14.91 7.00 5.06
CA GLY A 99 14.58 8.02 6.05
C GLY A 99 15.46 7.97 7.30
N SER A 100 15.73 9.13 7.88
CA SER A 100 16.50 9.25 9.13
C SER A 100 15.81 8.53 10.29
N PRO A 101 16.56 8.03 11.30
CA PRO A 101 15.99 7.54 12.54
C PRO A 101 15.04 8.58 13.17
N GLY A 102 13.81 8.18 13.52
CA GLY A 102 12.80 9.07 14.08
C GLY A 102 12.02 9.91 13.06
N ALA A 103 12.30 9.83 11.77
CA ALA A 103 11.52 10.52 10.74
C ALA A 103 10.12 9.89 10.61
N GLY A 104 9.12 10.61 11.06
CA GLY A 104 7.72 10.20 11.00
C GLY A 104 7.32 9.22 12.10
N SER A 105 6.01 9.07 12.30
CA SER A 105 5.45 8.08 13.22
C SER A 105 5.34 6.71 12.52
N GLY A 106 5.30 5.62 13.30
CA GLY A 106 5.02 4.28 12.76
C GLY A 106 3.72 4.22 11.95
N TYR A 107 2.72 5.02 12.30
CA TYR A 107 1.46 5.14 11.53
C TYR A 107 1.66 5.78 10.15
N GLN A 108 2.51 6.81 10.06
CA GLN A 108 2.84 7.43 8.78
C GLN A 108 3.61 6.47 7.89
N LEU A 109 4.57 5.75 8.45
CA LEU A 109 5.33 4.74 7.74
C LEU A 109 4.42 3.61 7.23
N ALA A 110 3.50 3.13 8.07
CA ALA A 110 2.50 2.13 7.66
C ALA A 110 1.60 2.65 6.54
N ALA A 111 1.18 3.91 6.59
CA ALA A 111 0.37 4.52 5.54
C ALA A 111 1.13 4.60 4.20
N ILE A 112 2.41 4.98 4.21
CA ILE A 112 3.25 4.98 3.01
C ILE A 112 3.38 3.56 2.46
N ALA A 113 3.72 2.58 3.31
CA ALA A 113 3.90 1.19 2.92
C ALA A 113 2.63 0.58 2.31
N GLN A 114 1.46 0.82 2.91
CA GLN A 114 0.16 0.39 2.39
C GLN A 114 -0.23 1.07 1.06
N GLY A 115 0.22 2.30 0.83
CA GLY A 115 -0.03 3.01 -0.44
C GLY A 115 0.94 2.60 -1.55
N PHE A 116 2.14 2.19 -1.22
CA PHE A 116 3.21 1.92 -2.18
C PHE A 116 2.90 0.73 -3.08
N TRP A 117 2.58 -0.42 -2.50
CA TRP A 117 2.34 -1.66 -3.23
C TRP A 117 0.90 -1.75 -3.72
N GLN A 118 0.70 -1.59 -5.02
CA GLN A 118 -0.60 -1.68 -5.67
C GLN A 118 -0.54 -2.68 -6.81
N ALA A 119 -1.42 -3.69 -6.80
CA ALA A 119 -1.42 -4.75 -7.81
C ALA A 119 -1.66 -4.22 -9.23
N ASP A 120 -2.50 -3.17 -9.37
CA ASP A 120 -2.74 -2.50 -10.66
C ASP A 120 -1.50 -1.78 -11.23
N GLN A 121 -0.43 -1.65 -10.45
CA GLN A 121 0.82 -0.98 -10.80
C GLN A 121 2.01 -1.97 -10.82
N ALA A 122 1.76 -3.27 -11.00
CA ALA A 122 2.77 -4.32 -10.88
C ALA A 122 4.00 -4.09 -11.76
N GLU A 123 3.82 -3.65 -13.01
CA GLU A 123 4.92 -3.33 -13.93
C GLU A 123 5.82 -2.21 -13.41
N LEU A 124 5.22 -1.12 -12.91
CA LEU A 124 5.94 0.00 -12.30
C LEU A 124 6.72 -0.43 -11.04
N LEU A 125 6.19 -1.39 -10.31
CA LEU A 125 6.74 -1.86 -9.04
C LEU A 125 7.72 -3.03 -9.18
N ALA A 126 7.82 -3.65 -10.36
CA ALA A 126 8.63 -4.85 -10.59
C ALA A 126 10.10 -4.67 -10.16
N GLY A 127 10.70 -3.50 -10.42
CA GLY A 127 12.07 -3.21 -10.02
C GLY A 127 12.29 -3.01 -8.53
N TYR A 128 11.23 -2.82 -7.74
CA TYR A 128 11.30 -2.65 -6.29
C TYR A 128 11.20 -3.97 -5.52
N VAL A 129 10.55 -4.99 -6.10
CA VAL A 129 10.35 -6.28 -5.44
C VAL A 129 11.67 -6.93 -5.01
N PRO A 130 12.68 -7.12 -5.88
CA PRO A 130 13.95 -7.74 -5.48
C PRO A 130 14.76 -6.85 -4.50
N ARG A 131 14.52 -5.53 -4.48
CA ARG A 131 15.18 -4.59 -3.59
C ARG A 131 14.60 -4.60 -2.17
N TYR A 132 13.36 -5.07 -2.01
CA TYR A 132 12.64 -5.00 -0.74
C TYR A 132 13.35 -5.81 0.36
N PHE A 133 13.74 -7.04 0.09
CA PHE A 133 14.31 -7.93 1.10
C PHE A 133 15.67 -7.48 1.62
N PRO A 134 16.64 -7.10 0.77
CA PRO A 134 17.88 -6.49 1.23
C PRO A 134 17.66 -5.18 2.01
N ALA A 135 16.72 -4.33 1.54
CA ALA A 135 16.40 -3.07 2.20
C ALA A 135 15.75 -3.30 3.58
N LEU A 136 14.95 -4.37 3.75
CA LEU A 136 14.36 -4.73 5.04
C LEU A 136 15.45 -5.13 6.06
N ALA A 137 16.44 -5.92 5.65
CA ALA A 137 17.58 -6.29 6.50
C ALA A 137 18.42 -5.05 6.86
N GLU A 138 18.73 -4.20 5.89
CA GLU A 138 19.51 -2.97 6.11
C GLU A 138 18.78 -1.97 7.04
N VAL A 139 17.48 -1.75 6.83
CA VAL A 139 16.70 -0.83 7.69
C VAL A 139 16.61 -1.34 9.13
N THR A 140 16.62 -2.65 9.32
CA THR A 140 16.67 -3.26 10.66
C THR A 140 17.93 -2.82 11.42
N ALA A 141 19.08 -2.85 10.75
CA ALA A 141 20.34 -2.43 11.34
C ALA A 141 20.43 -0.92 11.58
N ARG A 142 19.90 -0.10 10.66
CA ARG A 142 20.03 1.37 10.70
C ARG A 142 18.96 2.08 11.54
N ARG A 143 17.71 1.62 11.48
CA ARG A 143 16.55 2.31 12.08
C ARG A 143 15.90 1.52 13.21
N GLY A 144 16.37 0.30 13.43
CA GLY A 144 15.89 -0.57 14.49
C GLY A 144 14.73 -1.50 14.08
N PRO A 145 14.44 -2.51 14.93
CA PRO A 145 13.51 -3.59 14.62
C PRO A 145 12.05 -3.14 14.50
N GLU A 146 11.65 -2.06 15.19
CA GLU A 146 10.26 -1.56 15.12
C GLU A 146 9.93 -0.99 13.76
N VAL A 147 10.83 -0.24 13.13
CA VAL A 147 10.67 0.29 11.78
C VAL A 147 10.59 -0.87 10.78
N ALA A 148 11.48 -1.84 10.90
CA ALA A 148 11.48 -3.03 10.05
C ALA A 148 10.21 -3.86 10.22
N ARG A 149 9.68 -3.98 11.45
CA ARG A 149 8.41 -4.66 11.73
C ARG A 149 7.24 -3.98 11.01
N VAL A 150 7.14 -2.65 11.07
CA VAL A 150 6.09 -1.90 10.36
C VAL A 150 6.19 -2.12 8.86
N LEU A 151 7.40 -2.07 8.29
CA LEU A 151 7.62 -2.29 6.86
C LEU A 151 7.33 -3.74 6.45
N CYS A 152 7.69 -4.73 7.26
CA CYS A 152 7.36 -6.12 7.02
C CYS A 152 5.84 -6.37 7.06
N GLN A 153 5.16 -5.78 8.03
CA GLN A 153 3.72 -5.98 8.23
C GLN A 153 2.84 -5.28 7.18
N HIS A 154 3.23 -4.08 6.74
CA HIS A 154 2.40 -3.21 5.90
C HIS A 154 2.98 -2.97 4.50
N GLY A 155 4.24 -3.30 4.27
CA GLY A 155 4.96 -3.06 3.03
C GLY A 155 5.49 -4.31 2.35
N PHE A 156 4.97 -5.50 2.69
CA PHE A 156 5.34 -6.73 2.01
C PHE A 156 4.71 -6.79 0.60
N PRO A 157 5.45 -7.20 -0.45
CA PRO A 157 4.99 -7.18 -1.84
C PRO A 157 4.05 -8.36 -2.19
N HIS A 158 2.89 -8.47 -1.54
CA HIS A 158 1.93 -9.57 -1.72
C HIS A 158 1.44 -9.78 -3.15
N HIS A 159 1.47 -8.74 -3.99
CA HIS A 159 1.06 -8.84 -5.39
C HIS A 159 2.03 -9.65 -6.25
N ALA A 160 3.30 -9.71 -5.85
CA ALA A 160 4.39 -10.38 -6.57
C ALA A 160 4.58 -11.83 -6.09
N ALA A 161 3.52 -12.66 -6.17
CA ALA A 161 3.58 -14.06 -5.77
C ALA A 161 4.14 -14.91 -6.91
N ASP A 162 5.46 -14.87 -7.06
CA ASP A 162 6.24 -15.64 -8.03
C ASP A 162 7.46 -16.32 -7.36
N ALA A 163 8.07 -17.26 -8.10
CA ALA A 163 9.21 -18.03 -7.59
C ALA A 163 10.44 -17.17 -7.27
N GLY A 164 10.64 -16.04 -7.98
CA GLY A 164 11.74 -15.11 -7.74
C GLY A 164 11.58 -14.40 -6.40
N THR A 165 10.37 -13.89 -6.13
CA THR A 165 10.03 -13.23 -4.87
C THR A 165 10.13 -14.19 -3.68
N LEU A 166 9.62 -15.42 -3.82
CA LEU A 166 9.72 -16.44 -2.78
C LEU A 166 11.18 -16.79 -2.46
N ARG A 167 12.05 -16.91 -3.48
CA ARG A 167 13.49 -17.17 -3.29
C ARG A 167 14.16 -16.00 -2.57
N ALA A 168 13.95 -14.76 -3.00
CA ALA A 168 14.53 -13.58 -2.37
C ALA A 168 14.10 -13.44 -0.90
N ALA A 169 12.87 -13.80 -0.58
CA ALA A 169 12.36 -13.82 0.79
C ALA A 169 13.03 -14.91 1.62
N GLN A 170 13.23 -16.10 1.07
CA GLN A 170 13.93 -17.20 1.73
C GLN A 170 15.40 -16.85 2.02
N GLU A 171 16.11 -16.30 1.04
CA GLU A 171 17.49 -15.82 1.21
C GLU A 171 17.60 -14.77 2.32
N CYS A 172 16.62 -13.87 2.43
CA CYS A 172 16.55 -12.87 3.50
C CYS A 172 16.37 -13.52 4.89
N LEU A 173 15.55 -14.57 4.99
CA LEU A 173 15.35 -15.32 6.24
C LEU A 173 16.63 -16.07 6.67
N GLU A 174 17.36 -16.66 5.72
CA GLU A 174 18.58 -17.43 5.96
C GLU A 174 19.79 -16.53 6.25
N GLY A 175 19.77 -15.28 5.78
CA GLY A 175 20.89 -14.33 5.90
C GLY A 175 21.19 -13.83 7.32
N GLY A 176 20.36 -14.16 8.31
CA GLY A 176 20.60 -13.91 9.74
C GLY A 176 20.56 -12.43 10.17
N GLY A 177 20.23 -11.49 9.28
CA GLY A 177 20.14 -10.05 9.57
C GLY A 177 18.87 -9.60 10.29
N LEU A 178 17.92 -10.52 10.51
CA LEU A 178 16.63 -10.22 11.12
C LEU A 178 16.58 -10.69 12.58
N THR A 179 15.92 -9.90 13.44
CA THR A 179 15.63 -10.36 14.82
C THR A 179 14.66 -11.56 14.80
N GLY A 180 14.67 -12.39 15.85
CA GLY A 180 13.83 -13.59 15.91
C GLY A 180 12.31 -13.31 15.76
N SER A 181 11.80 -12.16 16.23
CA SER A 181 10.39 -11.77 16.05
C SER A 181 10.10 -11.29 14.62
N LEU A 182 11.02 -10.53 14.01
CA LEU A 182 10.90 -10.07 12.63
C LEU A 182 11.04 -11.22 11.63
N GLY A 183 11.96 -12.17 11.91
CA GLY A 183 12.09 -13.39 11.11
C GLY A 183 10.82 -14.22 11.09
N ARG A 184 10.15 -14.40 12.24
CA ARG A 184 8.83 -15.08 12.29
C ARG A 184 7.78 -14.33 11.48
N LEU A 185 7.68 -13.01 11.65
CA LEU A 185 6.71 -12.20 10.89
C LEU A 185 6.96 -12.32 9.38
N LEU A 186 8.21 -12.26 8.92
CA LEU A 186 8.54 -12.44 7.51
C LEU A 186 8.20 -13.87 7.04
N ALA A 187 8.45 -14.89 7.84
CA ALA A 187 8.10 -16.27 7.50
C ALA A 187 6.59 -16.44 7.32
N ASP A 188 5.76 -15.82 8.17
CA ASP A 188 4.31 -15.81 8.04
C ASP A 188 3.87 -15.16 6.72
N GLN A 189 4.46 -14.01 6.35
CA GLN A 189 4.19 -13.33 5.08
C GLN A 189 4.58 -14.18 3.86
N VAL A 190 5.71 -14.89 3.95
CA VAL A 190 6.19 -15.78 2.88
C VAL A 190 5.24 -16.98 2.71
N GLU A 191 4.72 -17.53 3.81
CA GLU A 191 3.75 -18.62 3.74
C GLU A 191 2.43 -18.18 3.08
N ASP A 192 1.95 -16.97 3.41
CA ASP A 192 0.77 -16.38 2.75
C ASP A 192 1.02 -16.14 1.25
N LEU A 193 2.23 -15.67 0.89
CA LEU A 193 2.61 -15.48 -0.49
C LEU A 193 2.66 -16.81 -1.27
N ARG A 194 3.21 -17.87 -0.65
CA ARG A 194 3.28 -19.21 -1.24
C ARG A 194 1.88 -19.76 -1.53
N ARG A 195 0.97 -19.67 -0.55
CA ARG A 195 -0.45 -20.06 -0.76
C ARG A 195 -1.10 -19.29 -1.90
N SER A 196 -0.81 -18.00 -2.01
CA SER A 196 -1.34 -17.15 -3.09
C SER A 196 -0.76 -17.53 -4.46
N ALA A 197 0.50 -17.98 -4.53
CA ALA A 197 1.13 -18.47 -5.76
C ALA A 197 0.51 -19.80 -6.19
N ASP A 198 0.29 -20.73 -5.27
CA ASP A 198 -0.31 -22.04 -5.54
C ASP A 198 -1.74 -21.90 -6.09
N ILE A 199 -2.56 -21.00 -5.52
CA ILE A 199 -3.91 -20.73 -6.02
C ILE A 199 -3.87 -20.21 -7.46
N ARG A 200 -2.95 -19.29 -7.79
CA ARG A 200 -2.82 -18.73 -9.14
C ARG A 200 -2.32 -19.75 -10.18
N SER A 201 -1.47 -20.67 -9.76
CA SER A 201 -0.98 -21.74 -10.67
C SER A 201 -2.02 -22.83 -10.95
N ALA A 202 -3.05 -22.94 -10.11
CA ALA A 202 -4.14 -23.91 -10.24
C ALA A 202 -5.37 -23.35 -11.01
N SER A 203 -5.37 -22.06 -11.37
CA SER A 203 -6.45 -21.36 -12.08
C SER A 203 -6.15 -21.18 -13.55
#